data_ce9927b0cbf91793e72643424d198243
#
_entry.id   ce9927b0cbf91793e72643424d198243
#
_cell.length_a   1.000
_cell.length_b   1.000
_cell.length_c   1.000
_cell.angle_alpha   90.00
_cell.angle_beta   90.00
_cell.angle_gamma   90.00
#
_symmetry.space_group_name_H-M   'P 1'
#
loop_
_entity.id
_entity.type
_entity.pdbx_description
1 polymer ?
#
loop_
_entity_poly.entity_id
_entity_poly.type
_entity_poly.pdbx_seq_one_letter_code
_entity_poly.pdbx_strand_id
1 'polypeptide(L)'
;MSKEGSTQAPIRHPINFKDPDFLDPQKLDQEMRRVFDVCHGCRRCFNLCDSFPKLFDYIDESEDGEVSSLSSDKFKPVVDACTLCDMCFMTKCPYVPPHEFDLDFPHLMLRYRMLQRKNGEISGTTRQLANIDRNGKIGVMFSGIINWFSNIKNTFFRKVLEFLTGIDKRVILPKYNSCLLYTSDAADEE
;
A
#
# COMPACT_ATOMS: atom_id res chain seq x y z
N MET A 1 7.40 -0.30 -32.86
CA MET A 1 7.75 -0.86 -31.55
C MET A 1 6.54 -1.63 -31.07
N SER A 2 6.72 -2.88 -30.68
CA SER A 2 5.59 -3.75 -30.27
C SER A 2 5.02 -3.21 -28.97
N LYS A 3 3.71 -2.94 -28.94
CA LYS A 3 2.96 -2.63 -27.71
C LYS A 3 2.56 -3.90 -26.94
N GLU A 4 3.11 -5.05 -27.35
CA GLU A 4 2.84 -6.33 -26.71
C GLU A 4 3.60 -6.41 -25.39
N GLY A 5 2.94 -6.98 -24.38
CA GLY A 5 3.53 -7.13 -23.07
C GLY A 5 4.70 -8.10 -23.03
N SER A 6 5.60 -7.94 -22.07
CA SER A 6 6.73 -8.84 -21.84
C SER A 6 6.26 -10.15 -21.17
N THR A 7 6.91 -11.26 -21.58
CA THR A 7 6.81 -12.57 -20.90
C THR A 7 8.02 -12.86 -20.00
N GLN A 8 8.95 -11.91 -19.90
CA GLN A 8 10.14 -12.06 -19.06
C GLN A 8 9.79 -11.90 -17.56
N ALA A 9 10.62 -12.47 -16.70
CA ALA A 9 10.46 -12.29 -15.27
C ALA A 9 10.62 -10.80 -14.88
N PRO A 10 9.77 -10.29 -13.98
CA PRO A 10 9.88 -8.91 -13.52
C PRO A 10 11.25 -8.60 -12.90
N ILE A 11 11.81 -7.45 -13.25
CA ILE A 11 13.04 -6.93 -12.65
C ILE A 11 12.69 -5.62 -11.97
N ARG A 12 12.71 -5.58 -10.62
CA ARG A 12 12.34 -4.36 -9.90
C ARG A 12 13.54 -3.44 -9.71
N HIS A 13 13.36 -2.19 -10.07
CA HIS A 13 14.35 -1.14 -9.78
C HIS A 13 14.23 -0.69 -8.32
N PRO A 14 15.37 -0.50 -7.61
CA PRO A 14 15.33 0.01 -6.24
C PRO A 14 14.81 1.45 -6.22
N ILE A 15 14.04 1.80 -5.19
CA ILE A 15 13.52 3.16 -5.01
C ILE A 15 14.67 4.09 -4.64
N ASN A 16 14.87 5.15 -5.41
CA ASN A 16 15.82 6.21 -5.10
C ASN A 16 15.16 7.32 -4.26
N PHE A 17 15.13 7.15 -2.95
CA PHE A 17 14.57 8.15 -2.02
C PHE A 17 15.34 9.47 -1.95
N LYS A 18 16.58 9.51 -2.48
CA LYS A 18 17.43 10.70 -2.48
C LYS A 18 17.24 11.56 -3.72
N ASP A 19 16.50 11.08 -4.69
CA ASP A 19 16.16 11.84 -5.89
C ASP A 19 15.30 13.06 -5.48
N PRO A 20 15.70 14.29 -5.81
CA PRO A 20 14.90 15.49 -5.51
C PRO A 20 13.51 15.44 -6.15
N ASP A 21 13.38 14.75 -7.28
CA ASP A 21 12.13 14.60 -8.02
C ASP A 21 11.20 13.56 -7.44
N PHE A 22 11.71 12.72 -6.52
CA PHE A 22 10.93 11.63 -5.94
C PHE A 22 9.67 12.12 -5.20
N LEU A 23 9.78 13.20 -4.46
CA LEU A 23 8.66 13.83 -3.72
C LEU A 23 8.20 15.15 -4.35
N ASP A 24 8.43 15.34 -5.64
CA ASP A 24 7.87 16.47 -6.40
C ASP A 24 6.41 16.17 -6.75
N PRO A 25 5.43 17.01 -6.33
CA PRO A 25 4.02 16.74 -6.57
C PRO A 25 3.63 16.74 -8.05
N GLN A 26 4.24 17.61 -8.86
CA GLN A 26 3.91 17.72 -10.28
C GLN A 26 4.43 16.52 -11.06
N LYS A 27 5.68 16.10 -10.78
CA LYS A 27 6.27 14.90 -11.41
C LYS A 27 5.54 13.64 -10.98
N LEU A 28 5.08 13.58 -9.73
CA LEU A 28 4.26 12.47 -9.26
C LEU A 28 2.90 12.43 -9.97
N ASP A 29 2.22 13.57 -10.12
CA ASP A 29 0.93 13.62 -10.83
C ASP A 29 1.09 13.19 -12.29
N GLN A 30 2.13 13.66 -12.97
CA GLN A 30 2.44 13.24 -14.35
C GLN A 30 2.67 11.73 -14.46
N GLU A 31 3.44 11.15 -13.53
CA GLU A 31 3.70 9.72 -13.49
C GLU A 31 2.45 8.91 -13.14
N MET A 32 1.62 9.40 -12.21
CA MET A 32 0.31 8.78 -11.93
C MET A 32 -0.55 8.72 -13.19
N ARG A 33 -0.65 9.82 -13.94
CA ARG A 33 -1.42 9.86 -15.20
C ARG A 33 -0.85 8.91 -16.25
N ARG A 34 0.46 8.91 -16.44
CA ARG A 34 1.14 8.01 -17.38
C ARG A 34 0.83 6.54 -17.08
N VAL A 35 0.98 6.14 -15.82
CA VAL A 35 0.74 4.76 -15.39
C VAL A 35 -0.75 4.40 -15.48
N PHE A 36 -1.64 5.30 -15.06
CA PHE A 36 -3.09 5.08 -15.11
C PHE A 36 -3.61 4.96 -16.54
N ASP A 37 -3.04 5.71 -17.47
CA ASP A 37 -3.37 5.63 -18.89
C ASP A 37 -3.05 4.22 -19.47
N VAL A 38 -1.86 3.70 -19.20
CA VAL A 38 -1.50 2.34 -19.60
C VAL A 38 -2.38 1.29 -18.91
N CYS A 39 -2.69 1.47 -17.61
CA CYS A 39 -3.57 0.58 -16.87
C CYS A 39 -5.00 0.60 -17.42
N HIS A 40 -5.50 1.79 -17.77
CA HIS A 40 -6.82 1.98 -18.38
C HIS A 40 -6.92 1.27 -19.74
N GLY A 41 -5.95 1.46 -20.63
CA GLY A 41 -5.89 0.79 -21.92
C GLY A 41 -5.79 -0.74 -21.83
N CYS A 42 -5.19 -1.27 -20.77
CA CYS A 42 -4.97 -2.69 -20.57
C CYS A 42 -6.08 -3.40 -19.78
N ARG A 43 -6.56 -2.83 -18.69
CA ARG A 43 -7.59 -3.31 -17.74
C ARG A 43 -7.44 -4.75 -17.22
N ARG A 44 -6.29 -5.40 -17.46
CA ARG A 44 -6.05 -6.81 -17.09
C ARG A 44 -6.16 -7.06 -15.59
N CYS A 45 -5.93 -6.05 -14.75
CA CYS A 45 -5.94 -6.16 -13.30
C CYS A 45 -7.30 -5.83 -12.66
N PHE A 46 -8.38 -5.67 -13.44
CA PHE A 46 -9.70 -5.27 -12.96
C PHE A 46 -10.18 -6.07 -11.73
N ASN A 47 -9.98 -7.37 -11.73
CA ASN A 47 -10.44 -8.28 -10.68
C ASN A 47 -9.35 -8.65 -9.66
N LEU A 48 -8.22 -7.95 -9.64
CA LEU A 48 -7.09 -8.32 -8.78
C LEU A 48 -7.21 -7.76 -7.36
N CYS A 49 -7.66 -6.51 -7.23
CA CYS A 49 -7.89 -5.83 -5.95
C CYS A 49 -8.82 -4.62 -6.16
N ASP A 50 -9.24 -3.97 -5.06
CA ASP A 50 -10.19 -2.84 -5.09
C ASP A 50 -9.63 -1.56 -5.74
N SER A 51 -8.31 -1.44 -5.88
CA SER A 51 -7.67 -0.24 -6.44
C SER A 51 -7.98 -0.06 -7.93
N PHE A 52 -7.97 -1.15 -8.71
CA PHE A 52 -8.18 -1.08 -10.15
C PHE A 52 -9.63 -0.82 -10.56
N PRO A 53 -10.65 -1.47 -9.99
CA PRO A 53 -12.03 -1.09 -10.26
C PRO A 53 -12.30 0.39 -9.98
N LYS A 54 -11.86 0.90 -8.84
CA LYS A 54 -12.00 2.33 -8.51
C LYS A 54 -11.34 3.24 -9.55
N LEU A 55 -10.12 2.89 -9.99
CA LEU A 55 -9.44 3.63 -11.03
C LEU A 55 -10.26 3.67 -12.32
N PHE A 56 -10.73 2.51 -12.77
CA PHE A 56 -11.45 2.40 -14.02
C PHE A 56 -12.83 3.06 -13.97
N ASP A 57 -13.55 2.92 -12.83
CA ASP A 57 -14.84 3.58 -12.63
C ASP A 57 -14.69 5.10 -12.69
N TYR A 58 -13.66 5.68 -12.03
CA TYR A 58 -13.42 7.12 -12.08
C TYR A 58 -13.04 7.63 -13.47
N ILE A 59 -12.33 6.83 -14.27
CA ILE A 59 -12.00 7.21 -15.64
C ILE A 59 -13.24 7.09 -16.52
N ASP A 60 -14.00 5.99 -16.41
CA ASP A 60 -15.22 5.76 -17.20
C ASP A 60 -16.33 6.78 -16.89
N GLU A 61 -16.34 7.34 -15.66
CA GLU A 61 -17.25 8.43 -15.23
C GLU A 61 -16.74 9.84 -15.58
N SER A 62 -15.50 9.98 -16.09
CA SER A 62 -14.96 11.28 -16.48
C SER A 62 -15.57 11.79 -17.79
N GLU A 63 -15.40 13.10 -18.08
CA GLU A 63 -16.09 13.77 -19.20
C GLU A 63 -15.84 13.12 -20.57
N ASP A 64 -14.60 12.69 -20.81
CA ASP A 64 -14.17 12.09 -22.09
C ASP A 64 -13.80 10.61 -21.98
N GLY A 65 -13.91 10.02 -20.79
CA GLY A 65 -13.50 8.64 -20.53
C GLY A 65 -11.99 8.42 -20.56
N GLU A 66 -11.21 9.50 -20.39
CA GLU A 66 -9.75 9.49 -20.45
C GLU A 66 -9.10 9.98 -19.15
N VAL A 67 -7.87 9.52 -18.89
CA VAL A 67 -7.12 9.92 -17.69
C VAL A 67 -6.80 11.42 -17.69
N SER A 68 -6.74 12.05 -18.88
CA SER A 68 -6.46 13.48 -19.02
C SER A 68 -7.52 14.37 -18.35
N SER A 69 -8.79 13.99 -18.40
CA SER A 69 -9.90 14.70 -17.78
C SER A 69 -10.10 14.37 -16.31
N LEU A 70 -9.41 13.32 -15.79
CA LEU A 70 -9.55 12.93 -14.41
C LEU A 70 -8.88 13.92 -13.46
N SER A 71 -9.63 14.41 -12.47
CA SER A 71 -9.09 15.28 -11.43
C SER A 71 -8.14 14.54 -10.49
N SER A 72 -7.02 15.16 -10.11
CA SER A 72 -5.97 14.54 -9.28
C SER A 72 -6.44 14.17 -7.86
N ASP A 73 -7.53 14.74 -7.37
CA ASP A 73 -8.15 14.34 -6.10
C ASP A 73 -8.71 12.90 -6.13
N LYS A 74 -9.06 12.39 -7.32
CA LYS A 74 -9.50 11.02 -7.53
C LYS A 74 -8.37 9.98 -7.40
N PHE A 75 -7.11 10.43 -7.42
CA PHE A 75 -5.98 9.51 -7.22
C PHE A 75 -5.91 8.95 -5.80
N LYS A 76 -6.23 9.79 -4.80
CA LYS A 76 -6.17 9.38 -3.40
C LYS A 76 -7.02 8.14 -3.07
N PRO A 77 -8.31 8.03 -3.44
CA PRO A 77 -9.10 6.82 -3.20
C PRO A 77 -8.54 5.55 -3.87
N VAL A 78 -7.89 5.68 -5.04
CA VAL A 78 -7.22 4.58 -5.73
C VAL A 78 -5.99 4.12 -4.94
N VAL A 79 -5.18 5.08 -4.46
CA VAL A 79 -4.00 4.83 -3.63
C VAL A 79 -4.39 4.19 -2.29
N ASP A 80 -5.44 4.69 -1.65
CA ASP A 80 -5.92 4.18 -0.36
C ASP A 80 -6.42 2.73 -0.46
N ALA A 81 -6.99 2.34 -1.60
CA ALA A 81 -7.44 0.98 -1.86
C ALA A 81 -6.30 -0.01 -2.16
N CYS A 82 -5.11 0.48 -2.51
CA CYS A 82 -3.95 -0.38 -2.76
C CYS A 82 -3.36 -0.92 -1.45
N THR A 83 -3.22 -2.23 -1.32
CA THR A 83 -2.65 -2.89 -0.15
C THR A 83 -1.13 -3.09 -0.22
N LEU A 84 -0.48 -2.66 -1.32
CA LEU A 84 0.96 -2.86 -1.58
C LEU A 84 1.37 -4.35 -1.56
N CYS A 85 0.48 -5.25 -1.98
CA CYS A 85 0.72 -6.69 -1.97
C CYS A 85 1.59 -7.22 -3.12
N ASP A 86 2.00 -6.36 -4.05
CA ASP A 86 2.83 -6.65 -5.22
C ASP A 86 2.26 -7.65 -6.25
N MET A 87 1.06 -8.17 -6.07
CA MET A 87 0.47 -9.16 -6.97
C MET A 87 0.37 -8.66 -8.42
N CYS A 88 0.03 -7.38 -8.61
CA CYS A 88 -0.03 -6.79 -9.95
C CYS A 88 1.36 -6.74 -10.60
N PHE A 89 2.40 -6.41 -9.86
CA PHE A 89 3.77 -6.35 -10.35
C PHE A 89 4.34 -7.75 -10.64
N MET A 90 4.23 -8.66 -9.68
CA MET A 90 4.92 -9.97 -9.74
C MET A 90 4.27 -10.96 -10.70
N THR A 91 2.93 -10.92 -10.86
CA THR A 91 2.23 -12.02 -11.54
C THR A 91 1.31 -11.60 -12.67
N LYS A 92 0.93 -10.32 -12.76
CA LYS A 92 -0.17 -9.93 -13.65
C LYS A 92 0.22 -8.94 -14.75
N CYS A 93 1.03 -7.94 -14.43
CA CYS A 93 1.33 -6.85 -15.34
C CYS A 93 2.40 -7.25 -16.38
N PRO A 94 2.09 -7.19 -17.69
CA PRO A 94 3.07 -7.49 -18.71
C PRO A 94 3.98 -6.31 -19.06
N TYR A 95 3.78 -5.16 -18.43
CA TYR A 95 4.47 -3.89 -18.71
C TYR A 95 5.45 -3.47 -17.63
N VAL A 96 5.72 -4.38 -16.69
CA VAL A 96 6.77 -4.18 -15.67
C VAL A 96 8.16 -4.29 -16.29
N PRO A 97 9.20 -3.70 -15.68
CA PRO A 97 10.56 -3.89 -16.17
C PRO A 97 10.89 -5.38 -16.38
N PRO A 98 11.58 -5.76 -17.46
CA PRO A 98 12.34 -4.91 -18.40
C PRO A 98 11.53 -4.33 -19.57
N HIS A 99 10.21 -4.29 -19.53
CA HIS A 99 9.39 -3.68 -20.58
C HIS A 99 9.62 -2.16 -20.65
N GLU A 100 9.57 -1.58 -21.87
CA GLU A 100 9.82 -0.16 -22.13
C GLU A 100 8.90 0.80 -21.37
N PHE A 101 7.70 0.35 -20.97
CA PHE A 101 6.78 1.16 -20.17
C PHE A 101 7.19 1.29 -18.70
N ASP A 102 8.09 0.44 -18.22
CA ASP A 102 8.70 0.51 -16.87
C ASP A 102 7.67 0.75 -15.75
N LEU A 103 6.60 -0.06 -15.73
CA LEU A 103 5.48 0.11 -14.80
C LEU A 103 5.77 -0.57 -13.45
N ASP A 104 5.78 0.21 -12.38
CA ASP A 104 5.73 -0.30 -10.99
C ASP A 104 4.60 0.38 -10.22
N PHE A 105 3.38 -0.16 -10.37
CA PHE A 105 2.19 0.38 -9.71
C PHE A 105 2.31 0.40 -8.18
N PRO A 106 2.76 -0.66 -7.49
CA PRO A 106 2.92 -0.61 -6.04
C PRO A 106 3.92 0.44 -5.55
N HIS A 107 5.08 0.60 -6.21
CA HIS A 107 6.04 1.63 -5.86
C HIS A 107 5.50 3.04 -6.10
N LEU A 108 4.70 3.23 -7.15
CA LEU A 108 4.04 4.51 -7.41
C LEU A 108 3.02 4.84 -6.30
N MET A 109 2.22 3.87 -5.85
CA MET A 109 1.30 4.05 -4.71
C MET A 109 2.05 4.36 -3.42
N LEU A 110 3.19 3.70 -3.18
CA LEU A 110 4.06 3.98 -2.04
C LEU A 110 4.62 5.41 -2.11
N ARG A 111 5.10 5.85 -3.28
CA ARG A 111 5.60 7.21 -3.53
C ARG A 111 4.53 8.26 -3.21
N TYR A 112 3.30 8.05 -3.64
CA TYR A 112 2.17 8.94 -3.34
C TYR A 112 1.92 9.04 -1.82
N ARG A 113 1.89 7.91 -1.10
CA ARG A 113 1.74 7.89 0.36
C ARG A 113 2.89 8.58 1.09
N MET A 114 4.11 8.48 0.57
CA MET A 114 5.26 9.19 1.13
C MET A 114 5.11 10.72 0.97
N LEU A 115 4.60 11.19 -0.16
CA LEU A 115 4.27 12.61 -0.36
C LEU A 115 3.19 13.07 0.61
N GLN A 116 2.10 12.30 0.78
CA GLN A 116 1.05 12.60 1.78
C GLN A 116 1.63 12.70 3.19
N ARG A 117 2.56 11.80 3.56
CA ARG A 117 3.24 11.86 4.85
C ARG A 117 4.07 13.13 5.00
N LYS A 118 4.80 13.53 3.97
CA LYS A 118 5.61 14.77 3.94
C LYS A 118 4.71 16.00 4.13
N ASN A 119 3.55 16.01 3.48
CA ASN A 119 2.57 17.10 3.56
C ASN A 119 1.76 17.11 4.87
N GLY A 120 1.89 16.09 5.73
CA GLY A 120 1.13 16.00 6.98
C GLY A 120 -0.33 15.55 6.80
N GLU A 121 -0.70 15.00 5.65
CA GLU A 121 -2.07 14.57 5.32
C GLU A 121 -2.47 13.24 5.96
N ILE A 122 -1.54 12.58 6.65
CA ILE A 122 -1.77 11.28 7.31
C ILE A 122 -2.35 11.52 8.71
N SER A 123 -3.43 10.80 9.03
CA SER A 123 -4.06 10.87 10.35
C SER A 123 -3.09 10.50 11.47
N GLY A 124 -3.28 11.11 12.65
CA GLY A 124 -2.47 10.80 13.83
C GLY A 124 -2.52 9.31 14.22
N THR A 125 -3.68 8.69 14.09
CA THR A 125 -3.88 7.25 14.33
C THR A 125 -3.05 6.39 13.38
N THR A 126 -3.12 6.65 12.08
CA THR A 126 -2.32 5.94 11.07
C THR A 126 -0.82 6.10 11.32
N ARG A 127 -0.38 7.33 11.68
CA ARG A 127 1.01 7.61 12.01
C ARG A 127 1.48 6.83 13.25
N GLN A 128 0.62 6.69 14.26
CA GLN A 128 0.94 5.92 15.46
C GLN A 128 1.00 4.41 15.16
N LEU A 129 0.05 3.88 14.40
CA LEU A 129 0.03 2.47 14.02
C LEU A 129 1.22 2.08 13.12
N ALA A 130 1.68 2.97 12.26
CA ALA A 130 2.84 2.75 11.40
C ALA A 130 4.19 2.69 12.13
N ASN A 131 4.27 3.10 13.40
CA ASN A 131 5.50 2.99 14.19
C ASN A 131 5.66 1.59 14.80
N ILE A 132 5.79 0.57 13.96
CA ILE A 132 5.78 -0.85 14.33
C ILE A 132 6.89 -1.16 15.34
N ASP A 133 8.11 -0.70 15.13
CA ASP A 133 9.25 -0.98 16.01
C ASP A 133 9.04 -0.42 17.42
N ARG A 134 8.56 0.83 17.52
CA ARG A 134 8.25 1.43 18.82
C ARG A 134 7.10 0.68 19.51
N ASN A 135 6.02 0.41 18.75
CA ASN A 135 4.85 -0.29 19.27
C ASN A 135 5.21 -1.72 19.69
N GLY A 136 6.09 -2.40 18.92
CA GLY A 136 6.63 -3.71 19.27
C GLY A 136 7.41 -3.70 20.56
N LYS A 137 8.34 -2.76 20.75
CA LYS A 137 9.12 -2.62 21.98
C LYS A 137 8.23 -2.36 23.22
N ILE A 138 7.26 -1.46 23.10
CA ILE A 138 6.28 -1.18 24.15
C ILE A 138 5.41 -2.42 24.39
N GLY A 139 4.97 -3.09 23.32
CA GLY A 139 4.14 -4.29 23.37
C GLY A 139 4.82 -5.44 24.11
N VAL A 140 6.10 -5.67 23.88
CA VAL A 140 6.90 -6.68 24.57
C VAL A 140 7.08 -6.34 26.04
N MET A 141 7.43 -5.08 26.34
CA MET A 141 7.67 -4.62 27.71
C MET A 141 6.42 -4.74 28.61
N PHE A 142 5.25 -4.46 28.05
CA PHE A 142 3.95 -4.52 28.75
C PHE A 142 3.06 -5.66 28.24
N SER A 143 3.64 -6.77 27.79
CA SER A 143 2.94 -7.84 27.10
C SER A 143 1.74 -8.41 27.86
N GLY A 144 1.86 -8.61 29.18
CA GLY A 144 0.76 -9.10 30.02
C GLY A 144 -0.46 -8.18 30.01
N ILE A 145 -0.23 -6.87 30.18
CA ILE A 145 -1.30 -5.86 30.22
C ILE A 145 -1.92 -5.70 28.82
N ILE A 146 -1.08 -5.54 27.79
CA ILE A 146 -1.55 -5.31 26.42
C ILE A 146 -2.33 -6.53 25.90
N ASN A 147 -1.84 -7.74 26.15
CA ASN A 147 -2.56 -8.96 25.78
C ASN A 147 -3.89 -9.12 26.52
N TRP A 148 -3.97 -8.67 27.75
CA TRP A 148 -5.23 -8.67 28.50
C TRP A 148 -6.22 -7.66 27.90
N PHE A 149 -5.79 -6.42 27.62
CA PHE A 149 -6.64 -5.38 26.98
C PHE A 149 -7.08 -5.78 25.55
N SER A 150 -6.19 -6.38 24.77
CA SER A 150 -6.46 -6.77 23.38
C SER A 150 -7.24 -8.09 23.25
N ASN A 151 -7.47 -8.79 24.35
CA ASN A 151 -8.19 -10.06 24.35
C ASN A 151 -9.62 -9.89 23.84
N ILE A 152 -10.04 -10.74 22.89
CA ILE A 152 -11.38 -10.71 22.28
C ILE A 152 -12.50 -10.87 23.30
N LYS A 153 -12.23 -11.52 24.44
CA LYS A 153 -13.19 -11.70 25.54
C LYS A 153 -13.50 -10.39 26.27
N ASN A 154 -12.62 -9.38 26.22
CA ASN A 154 -12.77 -8.09 26.86
C ASN A 154 -13.56 -7.12 25.97
N THR A 155 -14.85 -7.37 25.81
CA THR A 155 -15.73 -6.65 24.86
C THR A 155 -15.72 -5.13 25.06
N PHE A 156 -15.62 -4.64 26.29
CA PHE A 156 -15.58 -3.21 26.59
C PHE A 156 -14.31 -2.57 26.02
N PHE A 157 -13.13 -3.11 26.36
CA PHE A 157 -11.86 -2.55 25.89
C PHE A 157 -11.69 -2.70 24.38
N ARG A 158 -12.25 -3.76 23.80
CA ARG A 158 -12.28 -3.96 22.34
C ARG A 158 -13.11 -2.90 21.61
N LYS A 159 -14.25 -2.47 22.17
CA LYS A 159 -15.02 -1.34 21.62
C LYS A 159 -14.27 -0.01 21.72
N VAL A 160 -13.57 0.24 22.83
CA VAL A 160 -12.73 1.44 22.99
C VAL A 160 -11.58 1.41 21.96
N LEU A 161 -10.93 0.27 21.78
CA LEU A 161 -9.86 0.10 20.80
C LEU A 161 -10.37 0.34 19.38
N GLU A 162 -11.54 -0.21 19.03
CA GLU A 162 -12.20 0.01 17.74
C GLU A 162 -12.45 1.50 17.48
N PHE A 163 -12.99 2.21 18.48
CA PHE A 163 -13.26 3.64 18.37
C PHE A 163 -11.98 4.47 18.19
N LEU A 164 -10.89 4.13 18.89
CA LEU A 164 -9.62 4.88 18.84
C LEU A 164 -8.78 4.57 17.63
N THR A 165 -8.80 3.33 17.13
CA THR A 165 -7.86 2.86 16.09
C THR A 165 -8.54 2.50 14.78
N GLY A 166 -9.87 2.33 14.76
CA GLY A 166 -10.62 1.82 13.62
C GLY A 166 -10.50 0.30 13.42
N ILE A 167 -9.79 -0.42 14.31
CA ILE A 167 -9.65 -1.88 14.22
C ILE A 167 -10.91 -2.54 14.77
N ASP A 168 -11.63 -3.28 13.92
CA ASP A 168 -12.86 -3.98 14.31
C ASP A 168 -12.64 -4.87 15.55
N LYS A 169 -13.57 -4.82 16.50
CA LYS A 169 -13.51 -5.59 17.77
C LYS A 169 -13.44 -7.10 17.58
N ARG A 170 -13.89 -7.62 16.43
CA ARG A 170 -13.88 -9.06 16.09
C ARG A 170 -12.52 -9.56 15.61
N VAL A 171 -11.62 -8.66 15.20
CA VAL A 171 -10.29 -9.03 14.72
C VAL A 171 -9.46 -9.60 15.87
N ILE A 172 -8.89 -10.78 15.68
CA ILE A 172 -7.95 -11.37 16.63
C ILE A 172 -6.60 -10.70 16.44
N LEU A 173 -6.14 -9.97 17.47
CA LEU A 173 -4.82 -9.33 17.44
C LEU A 173 -3.74 -10.32 17.86
N PRO A 174 -2.54 -10.25 17.26
CA PRO A 174 -1.41 -11.06 17.67
C PRO A 174 -1.03 -10.75 19.11
N LYS A 175 -0.57 -11.78 19.85
CA LYS A 175 -0.10 -11.63 21.22
C LYS A 175 1.35 -11.20 21.24
N TYR A 176 1.68 -10.28 22.12
CA TYR A 176 3.06 -9.93 22.43
C TYR A 176 3.65 -10.95 23.40
N ASN A 177 4.85 -11.43 23.08
CA ASN A 177 5.62 -12.32 23.96
C ASN A 177 6.90 -11.59 24.41
N SER A 178 7.31 -11.84 25.65
CA SER A 178 8.56 -11.29 26.19
C SER A 178 9.81 -12.06 25.72
N CYS A 179 9.63 -13.19 25.08
CA CYS A 179 10.71 -14.03 24.60
C CYS A 179 10.90 -13.88 23.08
N LEU A 180 12.13 -13.53 22.67
CA LEU A 180 12.55 -13.41 21.27
C LEU A 180 13.11 -14.74 20.69
N LEU A 181 12.71 -15.89 21.24
CA LEU A 181 13.17 -17.21 20.78
C LEU A 181 12.86 -17.49 19.28
N TYR A 182 12.07 -16.66 18.64
CA TYR A 182 11.60 -16.89 17.29
C TYR A 182 12.62 -16.60 16.17
N THR A 183 13.74 -15.96 16.49
CA THR A 183 14.74 -15.61 15.49
C THR A 183 15.95 -16.51 15.46
N SER A 184 16.16 -17.36 16.48
CA SER A 184 17.27 -18.30 16.52
C SER A 184 16.92 -19.65 15.88
N ASP A 185 15.67 -20.11 16.03
CA ASP A 185 15.28 -21.44 15.56
C ASP A 185 15.04 -21.52 14.05
N ALA A 186 14.75 -20.40 13.39
CA ALA A 186 14.57 -20.35 11.94
C ALA A 186 15.90 -20.33 11.16
N ALA A 187 17.02 -20.10 11.83
CA ALA A 187 18.35 -20.07 11.21
C ALA A 187 19.09 -21.42 11.29
N ASP A 188 18.58 -22.34 12.10
CA ASP A 188 19.22 -23.62 12.36
C ASP A 188 18.59 -24.80 11.58
N GLU A 189 17.62 -24.54 10.69
CA GLU A 189 16.93 -25.56 9.87
C GLU A 189 17.40 -25.60 8.40
N GLU A 190 18.63 -25.15 8.08
CA GLU A 190 19.26 -25.41 6.77
C GLU A 190 20.30 -26.52 6.84
#